data_c786cd42ada908bded0f4fb2e37bc659
#
_entry.id   c786cd42ada908bded0f4fb2e37bc659
#
_cell.length_a   1.000
_cell.length_b   1.000
_cell.length_c   1.000
_cell.angle_alpha   90.00
_cell.angle_beta   90.00
_cell.angle_gamma   90.00
#
_symmetry.space_group_name_H-M   'P 1'
#
loop_
_entity.id
_entity.type
_entity.pdbx_description
1 polymer ?
#
loop_
_entity_poly.entity_id
_entity_poly.type
_entity_poly.pdbx_seq_one_letter_code
_entity_poly.pdbx_strand_id
1 'polypeptide(L)'
;ALIQAMPRTDYPTLYSESANKTPIDVKDMGLRGFTRKIAILGKPDSKLMCAQCHVEYNCNPGTDPATGKPIKMDDPRTNLFPLVDVTRIDDFYKHASFKDFKHNQTGALLTKMQHPDTEVYWNSKHDQMGVGCAACHMPKVKDANGNVYTSHWATTPRAYIQETCLQCHKDKTEAQMNKVLDSMNAHYNGKLREAEASMGQMFIAFRQANDAGVDPAVIKQAQDLHSVAHTNWEWWTASNGSWFHNMPQAKESLAKSVAASQKATKLLRDAVAAKVAAQAQPQAQQTAQK
;
A
#
# COMPACT_ATOMS: atom_id res chain seq x y z
N ALA A 1 -17.01 -3.19 1.61
CA ALA A 1 -15.96 -3.13 0.58
C ALA A 1 -16.53 -3.49 -0.79
N LEU A 2 -16.91 -4.75 -1.03
CA LEU A 2 -17.39 -5.19 -2.36
C LEU A 2 -18.53 -4.35 -2.92
N ILE A 3 -19.54 -4.01 -2.13
CA ILE A 3 -20.68 -3.19 -2.56
C ILE A 3 -20.22 -1.80 -3.03
N GLN A 4 -19.22 -1.23 -2.40
CA GLN A 4 -18.68 0.09 -2.76
C GLN A 4 -17.69 0.06 -3.91
N ALA A 5 -16.93 -1.03 -4.05
CA ALA A 5 -15.99 -1.20 -5.16
C ALA A 5 -16.69 -1.52 -6.48
N MET A 6 -17.85 -2.19 -6.43
CA MET A 6 -18.50 -2.75 -7.60
C MET A 6 -19.24 -1.79 -8.55
N PRO A 7 -19.89 -0.73 -8.07
CA PRO A 7 -20.62 0.19 -8.97
C PRO A 7 -19.67 1.09 -9.79
N ARG A 8 -18.37 0.95 -9.68
CA ARG A 8 -17.42 1.79 -10.40
C ARG A 8 -17.28 1.32 -11.83
N THR A 9 -18.01 1.96 -12.71
CA THR A 9 -17.84 1.85 -14.15
C THR A 9 -16.71 2.75 -14.69
N ASP A 10 -16.28 3.71 -13.90
CA ASP A 10 -15.31 4.75 -14.23
C ASP A 10 -13.85 4.34 -13.97
N TYR A 11 -13.62 3.30 -13.15
CA TYR A 11 -12.29 2.78 -12.88
C TYR A 11 -12.29 1.25 -12.76
N PRO A 12 -11.43 0.52 -13.52
CA PRO A 12 -11.36 -0.93 -13.42
C PRO A 12 -10.86 -1.39 -12.05
N THR A 13 -11.56 -2.31 -11.42
CA THR A 13 -11.17 -2.94 -10.16
C THR A 13 -10.60 -4.33 -10.42
N LEU A 14 -9.88 -4.91 -9.43
CA LEU A 14 -9.42 -6.31 -9.52
C LEU A 14 -10.55 -7.26 -9.84
N TYR A 15 -11.74 -6.92 -9.38
CA TYR A 15 -12.94 -7.71 -9.61
C TYR A 15 -13.42 -7.66 -11.05
N SER A 16 -13.36 -6.49 -11.69
CA SER A 16 -13.74 -6.32 -13.10
C SER A 16 -12.68 -6.88 -14.07
N GLU A 17 -11.43 -6.94 -13.64
CA GLU A 17 -10.29 -7.40 -14.45
C GLU A 17 -10.02 -8.91 -14.31
N SER A 18 -10.51 -9.54 -13.25
CA SER A 18 -10.26 -10.96 -12.99
C SER A 18 -10.92 -11.84 -14.06
N ALA A 19 -10.18 -12.83 -14.56
CA ALA A 19 -10.70 -13.85 -15.47
C ALA A 19 -11.88 -14.63 -14.89
N ASN A 20 -12.06 -14.60 -13.57
CA ASN A 20 -13.16 -15.18 -12.82
C ASN A 20 -14.25 -14.14 -12.51
N LYS A 21 -14.63 -13.33 -13.47
CA LYS A 21 -15.74 -12.38 -13.30
C LYS A 21 -16.96 -13.09 -12.71
N THR A 22 -17.13 -12.96 -11.42
CA THR A 22 -18.33 -13.48 -10.75
C THR A 22 -19.40 -12.41 -10.83
N PRO A 23 -20.54 -12.68 -11.46
CA PRO A 23 -21.64 -11.75 -11.43
C PRO A 23 -22.00 -11.44 -9.99
N ILE A 24 -22.08 -10.16 -9.66
CA ILE A 24 -22.54 -9.71 -8.35
C ILE A 24 -23.86 -9.01 -8.55
N ASP A 25 -24.85 -9.58 -7.92
CA ASP A 25 -26.18 -8.98 -7.84
C ASP A 25 -26.29 -8.18 -6.54
N VAL A 26 -26.57 -6.87 -6.66
CA VAL A 26 -26.75 -6.01 -5.50
C VAL A 26 -28.23 -5.80 -5.27
N LYS A 27 -28.72 -6.34 -4.17
CA LYS A 27 -30.13 -6.24 -3.77
C LYS A 27 -30.32 -5.39 -2.52
N ASP A 28 -31.39 -4.62 -2.52
CA ASP A 28 -31.86 -3.98 -1.30
C ASP A 28 -32.65 -5.01 -0.47
N MET A 29 -32.16 -5.34 0.71
CA MET A 29 -32.80 -6.26 1.63
C MET A 29 -33.17 -5.55 2.92
N GLY A 30 -34.46 -5.55 3.23
CA GLY A 30 -34.97 -5.06 4.50
C GLY A 30 -34.89 -6.14 5.59
N LEU A 31 -34.32 -5.79 6.73
CA LEU A 31 -34.34 -6.63 7.92
C LEU A 31 -34.61 -5.73 9.14
N ARG A 32 -35.64 -6.08 9.93
CA ARG A 32 -35.99 -5.35 11.16
C ARG A 32 -36.15 -3.85 10.97
N GLY A 33 -36.79 -3.44 9.87
CA GLY A 33 -37.06 -2.01 9.56
C GLY A 33 -35.86 -1.24 8.96
N PHE A 34 -34.74 -1.90 8.70
CA PHE A 34 -33.59 -1.30 8.04
C PHE A 34 -33.41 -1.87 6.63
N THR A 35 -33.28 -1.00 5.65
CA THR A 35 -32.89 -1.39 4.28
C THR A 35 -31.37 -1.37 4.16
N ARG A 36 -30.79 -2.47 3.67
CA ARG A 36 -29.35 -2.61 3.41
C ARG A 36 -29.12 -3.17 2.02
N LYS A 37 -28.09 -2.65 1.37
CA LYS A 37 -27.61 -3.25 0.14
C LYS A 37 -26.77 -4.49 0.46
N ILE A 38 -27.10 -5.60 -0.16
CA ILE A 38 -26.41 -6.88 -0.02
C ILE A 38 -25.88 -7.29 -1.39
N ALA A 39 -24.59 -7.60 -1.48
CA ALA A 39 -23.99 -8.16 -2.66
C ALA A 39 -24.10 -9.71 -2.63
N ILE A 40 -24.71 -10.28 -3.63
CA ILE A 40 -24.85 -11.73 -3.79
C ILE A 40 -23.87 -12.17 -4.87
N LEU A 41 -22.91 -13.03 -4.49
CA LEU A 41 -21.92 -13.59 -5.40
C LEU A 41 -22.51 -14.75 -6.18
N GLY A 42 -22.47 -14.70 -7.51
CA GLY A 42 -22.88 -15.80 -8.35
C GLY A 42 -21.94 -17.02 -8.27
N LYS A 43 -20.66 -16.80 -7.93
CA LYS A 43 -19.68 -17.86 -7.67
C LYS A 43 -18.96 -17.56 -6.35
N PRO A 44 -18.97 -18.47 -5.38
CA PRO A 44 -18.26 -18.28 -4.13
C PRO A 44 -16.75 -18.13 -4.36
N ASP A 45 -16.15 -17.13 -3.72
CA ASP A 45 -14.70 -16.98 -3.60
C ASP A 45 -14.40 -16.74 -2.12
N SER A 46 -13.75 -17.70 -1.47
CA SER A 46 -13.45 -17.63 -0.03
C SER A 46 -12.55 -16.46 0.34
N LYS A 47 -11.73 -15.95 -0.59
CA LYS A 47 -10.89 -14.77 -0.38
C LYS A 47 -11.73 -13.53 -0.12
N LEU A 48 -12.88 -13.42 -0.76
CA LEU A 48 -13.78 -12.28 -0.61
C LEU A 48 -14.41 -12.17 0.78
N MET A 49 -14.45 -13.26 1.57
CA MET A 49 -14.84 -13.17 2.98
C MET A 49 -13.83 -12.34 3.78
N CYS A 50 -12.55 -12.63 3.63
CA CYS A 50 -11.47 -11.90 4.31
C CYS A 50 -11.35 -10.47 3.76
N ALA A 51 -11.54 -10.28 2.47
CA ALA A 51 -11.54 -9.01 1.76
C ALA A 51 -12.69 -8.05 2.16
N GLN A 52 -13.60 -8.44 3.04
CA GLN A 52 -14.56 -7.48 3.63
C GLN A 52 -13.85 -6.50 4.59
N CYS A 53 -12.74 -6.94 5.20
CA CYS A 53 -11.97 -6.17 6.18
C CYS A 53 -10.50 -6.03 5.77
N HIS A 54 -9.88 -7.08 5.21
CA HIS A 54 -8.47 -7.10 4.81
C HIS A 54 -8.26 -6.51 3.41
N VAL A 55 -8.62 -5.25 3.23
CA VAL A 55 -8.51 -4.48 1.98
C VAL A 55 -8.10 -3.06 2.28
N GLU A 56 -7.58 -2.39 1.27
CA GLU A 56 -7.37 -0.95 1.31
C GLU A 56 -8.71 -0.20 1.32
N TYR A 57 -8.78 0.84 2.11
CA TYR A 57 -9.88 1.80 2.10
C TYR A 57 -9.40 3.17 2.59
N ASN A 58 -10.01 4.24 2.11
CA ASN A 58 -9.79 5.57 2.66
C ASN A 58 -10.91 5.97 3.61
N CYS A 59 -10.59 6.84 4.54
CA CYS A 59 -11.54 7.45 5.46
C CYS A 59 -11.73 8.92 5.12
N ASN A 60 -12.77 9.54 5.70
CA ASN A 60 -12.88 10.99 5.68
C ASN A 60 -11.88 11.59 6.68
N PRO A 61 -10.88 12.38 6.24
CA PRO A 61 -9.90 13.00 7.13
C PRO A 61 -10.46 14.20 7.92
N GLY A 62 -11.72 14.54 7.75
CA GLY A 62 -12.36 15.68 8.41
C GLY A 62 -12.06 17.02 7.76
N THR A 63 -10.86 17.19 7.23
CA THR A 63 -10.41 18.42 6.57
C THR A 63 -9.62 18.08 5.32
N ASP A 64 -9.92 18.76 4.22
CA ASP A 64 -9.19 18.61 2.96
C ASP A 64 -7.76 19.14 3.15
N PRO A 65 -6.72 18.30 3.01
CA PRO A 65 -5.34 18.68 3.30
C PRO A 65 -4.75 19.66 2.29
N ALA A 66 -5.38 19.82 1.11
CA ALA A 66 -4.94 20.76 0.09
C ALA A 66 -5.50 22.17 0.34
N THR A 67 -6.75 22.26 0.78
CA THR A 67 -7.47 23.52 0.89
C THR A 67 -7.70 23.99 2.33
N GLY A 68 -7.55 23.10 3.32
CA GLY A 68 -7.87 23.35 4.72
C GLY A 68 -9.37 23.44 5.02
N LYS A 69 -10.25 23.15 4.06
CA LYS A 69 -11.70 23.21 4.24
C LYS A 69 -12.26 21.91 4.82
N PRO A 70 -13.30 21.98 5.64
CA PRO A 70 -14.00 20.77 6.12
C PRO A 70 -14.52 19.90 4.98
N ILE A 71 -14.37 18.59 5.12
CA ILE A 71 -14.94 17.58 4.21
C ILE A 71 -16.26 17.08 4.81
N LYS A 72 -17.34 17.13 4.04
CA LYS A 72 -18.63 16.59 4.44
C LYS A 72 -18.60 15.08 4.52
N MET A 73 -19.43 14.48 5.37
CA MET A 73 -19.51 13.03 5.55
C MET A 73 -19.99 12.28 4.30
N ASP A 74 -20.66 12.96 3.40
CA ASP A 74 -21.18 12.43 2.13
C ASP A 74 -20.29 12.76 0.92
N ASP A 75 -19.07 13.27 1.16
CA ASP A 75 -18.11 13.56 0.08
C ASP A 75 -17.76 12.27 -0.70
N PRO A 76 -18.02 12.23 -2.01
CA PRO A 76 -17.81 11.03 -2.82
C PRO A 76 -16.35 10.60 -2.94
N ARG A 77 -15.40 11.43 -2.52
CA ARG A 77 -13.97 11.11 -2.50
C ARG A 77 -13.55 10.28 -1.28
N THR A 78 -14.45 10.08 -0.31
CA THR A 78 -14.16 9.38 0.95
C THR A 78 -14.92 8.07 1.04
N ASN A 79 -14.48 7.21 1.99
CA ASN A 79 -15.06 5.89 2.21
C ASN A 79 -15.06 5.00 0.95
N LEU A 80 -14.00 5.12 0.16
CA LEU A 80 -13.77 4.32 -1.02
C LEU A 80 -12.98 3.05 -0.66
N PHE A 81 -13.30 1.97 -1.36
CA PHE A 81 -12.57 0.72 -1.33
C PHE A 81 -12.01 0.49 -2.74
N PRO A 82 -10.71 0.71 -2.97
CA PRO A 82 -10.12 0.61 -4.29
C PRO A 82 -10.30 -0.75 -4.93
N LEU A 83 -9.96 -1.80 -4.20
CA LEU A 83 -9.94 -3.19 -4.67
C LEU A 83 -9.29 -3.31 -6.06
N VAL A 84 -8.12 -2.71 -6.20
CA VAL A 84 -7.29 -2.70 -7.41
C VAL A 84 -5.99 -3.42 -7.14
N ASP A 85 -5.28 -3.82 -8.20
CA ASP A 85 -3.92 -4.32 -8.05
C ASP A 85 -3.08 -3.30 -7.29
N VAL A 86 -2.24 -3.80 -6.37
CA VAL A 86 -1.43 -2.95 -5.48
C VAL A 86 -0.58 -1.93 -6.24
N THR A 87 -0.12 -2.26 -7.44
CA THR A 87 0.67 -1.34 -8.28
C THR A 87 -0.13 -0.17 -8.85
N ARG A 88 -1.46 -0.23 -8.81
CA ARG A 88 -2.37 0.75 -9.42
C ARG A 88 -3.05 1.68 -8.42
N ILE A 89 -2.79 1.53 -7.14
CA ILE A 89 -3.50 2.32 -6.13
C ILE A 89 -3.14 3.81 -6.18
N ASP A 90 -1.89 4.16 -6.46
CA ASP A 90 -1.54 5.57 -6.63
C ASP A 90 -2.36 6.21 -7.76
N ASP A 91 -2.56 5.47 -8.86
CA ASP A 91 -3.41 5.91 -9.97
C ASP A 91 -4.89 6.01 -9.56
N PHE A 92 -5.36 5.04 -8.76
CA PHE A 92 -6.72 5.09 -8.24
C PHE A 92 -6.97 6.33 -7.38
N TYR A 93 -6.08 6.65 -6.44
CA TYR A 93 -6.26 7.81 -5.58
C TYR A 93 -6.02 9.14 -6.32
N LYS A 94 -5.20 9.15 -7.37
CA LYS A 94 -5.10 10.30 -8.28
C LYS A 94 -6.41 10.51 -9.04
N HIS A 95 -7.00 9.43 -9.59
CA HIS A 95 -8.29 9.48 -10.26
C HIS A 95 -9.40 9.97 -9.32
N ALA A 96 -9.43 9.47 -8.09
CA ALA A 96 -10.35 9.91 -7.06
C ALA A 96 -10.10 11.33 -6.54
N SER A 97 -8.99 11.97 -6.94
CA SER A 97 -8.55 13.28 -6.44
C SER A 97 -8.52 13.34 -4.90
N PHE A 98 -8.09 12.24 -4.27
CA PHE A 98 -8.11 12.11 -2.82
C PHE A 98 -6.69 12.11 -2.22
N LYS A 99 -6.54 12.82 -1.11
CA LYS A 99 -5.37 12.79 -0.23
C LYS A 99 -5.81 12.83 1.22
N ASP A 100 -5.07 12.11 2.08
CA ASP A 100 -5.37 12.02 3.50
C ASP A 100 -4.76 13.18 4.29
N PHE A 101 -3.53 13.56 3.97
CA PHE A 101 -2.81 14.54 4.77
C PHE A 101 -1.73 15.29 3.98
N LYS A 102 -1.30 16.41 4.56
CA LYS A 102 -0.14 17.18 4.13
C LYS A 102 1.04 16.85 5.03
N HIS A 103 2.12 16.37 4.46
CA HIS A 103 3.32 16.01 5.23
C HIS A 103 3.97 17.27 5.83
N ASN A 104 4.23 17.27 7.13
CA ASN A 104 4.65 18.43 7.89
C ASN A 104 6.00 19.02 7.46
N GLN A 105 6.97 18.20 7.04
CA GLN A 105 8.31 18.65 6.66
C GLN A 105 8.43 19.01 5.18
N THR A 106 7.77 18.26 4.31
CA THR A 106 7.93 18.43 2.86
C THR A 106 6.79 19.21 2.22
N GLY A 107 5.66 19.31 2.88
CA GLY A 107 4.44 19.91 2.33
C GLY A 107 3.76 19.07 1.24
N ALA A 108 4.25 17.85 0.96
CA ALA A 108 3.64 16.94 -0.01
C ALA A 108 2.26 16.48 0.48
N LEU A 109 1.32 16.39 -0.46
CA LEU A 109 0.00 15.81 -0.21
C LEU A 109 0.08 14.29 -0.40
N LEU A 110 -0.20 13.54 0.64
CA LEU A 110 0.00 12.09 0.71
C LEU A 110 -1.31 11.37 0.99
N THR A 111 -1.34 10.11 0.58
CA THR A 111 -2.42 9.16 0.87
C THR A 111 -1.89 8.18 1.92
N LYS A 112 -2.68 7.93 2.95
CA LYS A 112 -2.39 6.92 3.97
C LYS A 112 -2.98 5.59 3.52
N MET A 113 -2.19 4.53 3.60
CA MET A 113 -2.68 3.16 3.40
C MET A 113 -3.18 2.57 4.72
N GLN A 114 -4.22 1.73 4.63
CA GLN A 114 -4.80 1.08 5.80
C GLN A 114 -4.23 -0.35 5.96
N HIS A 115 -4.82 -1.33 5.32
CA HIS A 115 -4.36 -2.73 5.33
C HIS A 115 -4.70 -3.44 4.01
N PRO A 116 -3.94 -3.17 2.95
CA PRO A 116 -4.18 -3.67 1.59
C PRO A 116 -3.80 -5.16 1.43
N ASP A 117 -4.17 -6.00 2.37
CA ASP A 117 -3.74 -7.39 2.42
C ASP A 117 -4.23 -8.20 1.23
N THR A 118 -5.47 -7.96 0.80
CA THR A 118 -6.06 -8.61 -0.37
C THR A 118 -5.39 -8.15 -1.67
N GLU A 119 -5.19 -6.85 -1.82
CA GLU A 119 -4.56 -6.26 -3.01
C GLU A 119 -3.10 -6.69 -3.14
N VAL A 120 -2.38 -6.79 -2.01
CA VAL A 120 -1.00 -7.31 -1.97
C VAL A 120 -0.94 -8.79 -2.31
N TYR A 121 -1.87 -9.60 -1.77
CA TYR A 121 -1.91 -11.03 -2.02
C TYR A 121 -2.32 -11.38 -3.45
N TRP A 122 -3.14 -10.55 -4.08
CA TRP A 122 -3.67 -10.76 -5.42
C TRP A 122 -2.55 -10.91 -6.45
N ASN A 123 -2.71 -11.87 -7.37
CA ASN A 123 -1.69 -12.24 -8.36
C ASN A 123 -0.36 -12.78 -7.79
N SER A 124 -0.26 -13.02 -6.47
CA SER A 124 0.86 -13.76 -5.92
C SER A 124 0.92 -15.19 -6.48
N LYS A 125 2.06 -15.86 -6.36
CA LYS A 125 2.18 -17.25 -6.82
C LYS A 125 1.18 -18.18 -6.16
N HIS A 126 0.92 -18.02 -4.86
CA HIS A 126 -0.07 -18.81 -4.16
C HIS A 126 -1.50 -18.52 -4.64
N ASP A 127 -1.81 -17.24 -4.88
CA ASP A 127 -3.11 -16.86 -5.44
C ASP A 127 -3.34 -17.45 -6.84
N GLN A 128 -2.34 -17.39 -7.72
CA GLN A 128 -2.39 -17.98 -9.06
C GLN A 128 -2.58 -19.51 -9.04
N MET A 129 -2.11 -20.17 -7.98
CA MET A 129 -2.32 -21.61 -7.75
C MET A 129 -3.66 -21.93 -7.09
N GLY A 130 -4.51 -20.93 -6.83
CA GLY A 130 -5.82 -21.10 -6.19
C GLY A 130 -5.76 -21.27 -4.67
N VAL A 131 -4.63 -20.99 -4.03
CA VAL A 131 -4.49 -21.03 -2.57
C VAL A 131 -5.13 -19.78 -1.99
N GLY A 132 -6.23 -19.91 -1.27
CA GLY A 132 -6.92 -18.80 -0.61
C GLY A 132 -6.42 -18.56 0.81
N CYS A 133 -6.83 -17.43 1.40
CA CYS A 133 -6.42 -17.01 2.74
C CYS A 133 -6.64 -18.09 3.81
N ALA A 134 -7.79 -18.74 3.78
CA ALA A 134 -8.18 -19.78 4.73
C ALA A 134 -7.27 -21.03 4.69
N ALA A 135 -6.67 -21.33 3.54
CA ALA A 135 -5.77 -22.48 3.39
C ALA A 135 -4.52 -22.36 4.29
N CYS A 136 -4.08 -21.14 4.54
CA CYS A 136 -2.94 -20.85 5.39
C CYS A 136 -3.35 -20.40 6.80
N HIS A 137 -4.38 -19.54 6.92
CA HIS A 137 -4.76 -18.92 8.18
C HIS A 137 -5.84 -19.67 8.96
N MET A 138 -6.49 -20.67 8.35
CA MET A 138 -7.52 -21.51 9.00
C MET A 138 -7.24 -23.01 8.75
N PRO A 139 -6.12 -23.52 9.31
CA PRO A 139 -5.71 -24.91 9.08
C PRO A 139 -6.70 -25.91 9.62
N LYS A 140 -6.64 -27.13 9.07
CA LYS A 140 -7.27 -28.30 9.65
C LYS A 140 -6.41 -28.81 10.79
N VAL A 141 -6.94 -28.78 12.00
CA VAL A 141 -6.27 -29.24 13.22
C VAL A 141 -7.10 -30.34 13.90
N LYS A 142 -6.48 -31.04 14.84
CA LYS A 142 -7.15 -32.09 15.64
C LYS A 142 -7.39 -31.59 17.06
N ASP A 143 -8.54 -31.95 17.61
CA ASP A 143 -8.81 -31.79 19.05
C ASP A 143 -8.16 -32.90 19.86
N ALA A 144 -8.32 -32.84 21.20
CA ALA A 144 -7.78 -33.83 22.11
C ALA A 144 -8.34 -35.26 21.90
N ASN A 145 -9.49 -35.39 21.22
CA ASN A 145 -10.14 -36.65 20.89
C ASN A 145 -9.76 -37.14 19.47
N GLY A 146 -8.94 -36.42 18.75
CA GLY A 146 -8.52 -36.73 17.40
C GLY A 146 -9.50 -36.27 16.30
N ASN A 147 -10.57 -35.55 16.64
CA ASN A 147 -11.52 -35.02 15.65
C ASN A 147 -10.89 -33.87 14.87
N VAL A 148 -11.03 -33.91 13.54
CA VAL A 148 -10.51 -32.89 12.65
C VAL A 148 -11.50 -31.75 12.54
N TYR A 149 -11.04 -30.51 12.77
CA TYR A 149 -11.84 -29.30 12.56
C TYR A 149 -11.02 -28.19 11.92
N THR A 150 -11.69 -27.17 11.39
CA THR A 150 -11.04 -25.97 10.86
C THR A 150 -10.79 -25.00 12.01
N SER A 151 -9.53 -24.61 12.23
CA SER A 151 -9.20 -23.58 13.20
C SER A 151 -9.75 -22.22 12.73
N HIS A 152 -10.46 -21.52 13.61
CA HIS A 152 -10.99 -20.18 13.37
C HIS A 152 -10.16 -19.07 14.05
N TRP A 153 -8.99 -19.41 14.55
CA TRP A 153 -8.10 -18.44 15.20
C TRP A 153 -7.53 -17.42 14.22
N ALA A 154 -7.53 -17.72 12.93
CA ALA A 154 -7.00 -16.87 11.86
C ALA A 154 -5.61 -16.28 12.20
N THR A 155 -4.77 -17.09 12.85
CA THR A 155 -3.44 -16.70 13.33
C THR A 155 -2.37 -16.85 12.24
N THR A 156 -1.12 -16.55 12.60
CA THR A 156 0.01 -16.74 11.69
C THR A 156 0.14 -18.22 11.28
N PRO A 157 0.24 -18.52 9.97
CA PRO A 157 0.45 -19.89 9.50
C PRO A 157 1.74 -20.53 10.05
N ARG A 158 2.66 -19.72 10.54
CA ARG A 158 3.92 -20.17 11.15
C ARG A 158 3.70 -21.04 12.40
N ALA A 159 2.57 -20.86 13.08
CA ALA A 159 2.19 -21.70 14.20
C ALA A 159 1.71 -23.11 13.80
N TYR A 160 1.45 -23.33 12.50
CA TYR A 160 0.84 -24.53 11.95
C TYR A 160 1.51 -24.95 10.64
N ILE A 161 2.85 -24.94 10.58
CA ILE A 161 3.61 -25.23 9.36
C ILE A 161 3.28 -26.62 8.82
N GLN A 162 3.10 -27.62 9.70
CA GLN A 162 2.76 -28.98 9.32
C GLN A 162 1.40 -29.04 8.58
N GLU A 163 0.41 -28.35 9.13
CA GLU A 163 -0.97 -28.36 8.67
C GLU A 163 -1.21 -27.40 7.50
N THR A 164 -0.28 -26.49 7.23
CA THR A 164 -0.37 -25.48 6.19
C THR A 164 0.68 -25.67 5.11
N CYS A 165 1.90 -25.22 5.34
CA CYS A 165 2.97 -25.19 4.33
C CYS A 165 3.33 -26.59 3.84
N LEU A 166 3.49 -27.56 4.74
CA LEU A 166 3.97 -28.91 4.41
C LEU A 166 2.90 -29.79 3.76
N GLN A 167 1.66 -29.35 3.69
CA GLN A 167 0.65 -30.05 2.92
C GLN A 167 0.97 -30.03 1.40
N CYS A 168 1.63 -28.99 0.93
CA CYS A 168 2.08 -28.83 -0.46
C CYS A 168 3.61 -28.97 -0.59
N HIS A 169 4.39 -28.38 0.33
CA HIS A 169 5.85 -28.39 0.32
C HIS A 169 6.42 -29.64 1.03
N LYS A 170 6.06 -30.82 0.52
CA LYS A 170 6.40 -32.13 1.12
C LYS A 170 7.89 -32.47 1.07
N ASP A 171 8.65 -31.73 0.29
CA ASP A 171 10.12 -31.85 0.16
C ASP A 171 10.88 -31.17 1.32
N LYS A 172 10.17 -30.48 2.22
CA LYS A 172 10.78 -29.73 3.30
C LYS A 172 10.37 -30.25 4.68
N THR A 173 11.26 -30.07 5.63
CA THR A 173 10.95 -30.19 7.06
C THR A 173 10.43 -28.86 7.59
N GLU A 174 9.78 -28.88 8.76
CA GLU A 174 9.36 -27.67 9.45
C GLU A 174 10.52 -26.72 9.76
N ALA A 175 11.66 -27.26 10.18
CA ALA A 175 12.88 -26.47 10.42
C ALA A 175 13.39 -25.78 9.14
N GLN A 176 13.35 -26.48 8.01
CA GLN A 176 13.74 -25.90 6.72
C GLN A 176 12.74 -24.81 6.27
N MET A 177 11.45 -25.05 6.48
CA MET A 177 10.43 -24.04 6.15
C MET A 177 10.60 -22.79 7.01
N ASN A 178 10.83 -22.94 8.30
CA ASN A 178 11.11 -21.80 9.19
C ASN A 178 12.31 -20.99 8.71
N LYS A 179 13.40 -21.63 8.29
CA LYS A 179 14.57 -20.95 7.74
C LYS A 179 14.23 -20.17 6.45
N VAL A 180 13.38 -20.72 5.59
CA VAL A 180 12.91 -20.01 4.38
C VAL A 180 12.11 -18.76 4.78
N LEU A 181 11.18 -18.89 5.71
CA LEU A 181 10.38 -17.77 6.20
C LEU A 181 11.24 -16.69 6.87
N ASP A 182 12.22 -17.08 7.68
CA ASP A 182 13.17 -16.15 8.31
C ASP A 182 14.00 -15.40 7.26
N SER A 183 14.51 -16.11 6.25
CA SER A 183 15.28 -15.52 5.17
C SER A 183 14.46 -14.53 4.34
N MET A 184 13.20 -14.88 4.02
CA MET A 184 12.30 -13.98 3.31
C MET A 184 12.03 -12.72 4.12
N ASN A 185 11.70 -12.87 5.41
CA ASN A 185 11.43 -11.73 6.30
C ASN A 185 12.67 -10.83 6.46
N ALA A 186 13.84 -11.40 6.66
CA ALA A 186 15.10 -10.65 6.77
C ALA A 186 15.41 -9.86 5.48
N HIS A 187 15.23 -10.49 4.32
CA HIS A 187 15.43 -9.84 3.03
C HIS A 187 14.46 -8.69 2.82
N TYR A 188 13.19 -8.91 3.12
CA TYR A 188 12.15 -7.88 3.05
C TYR A 188 12.48 -6.68 3.94
N ASN A 189 12.81 -6.91 5.21
CA ASN A 189 13.17 -5.86 6.16
C ASN A 189 14.41 -5.08 5.71
N GLY A 190 15.38 -5.77 5.08
CA GLY A 190 16.53 -5.10 4.48
C GLY A 190 16.12 -4.11 3.39
N LYS A 191 15.22 -4.50 2.48
CA LYS A 191 14.70 -3.62 1.41
C LYS A 191 13.84 -2.49 1.95
N LEU A 192 13.06 -2.75 2.98
CA LEU A 192 12.25 -1.74 3.63
C LEU A 192 13.12 -0.63 4.24
N ARG A 193 14.15 -1.01 5.00
CA ARG A 193 15.10 -0.07 5.59
C ARG A 193 15.89 0.73 4.55
N GLU A 194 16.21 0.15 3.40
CA GLU A 194 16.83 0.86 2.28
C GLU A 194 15.92 1.99 1.76
N ALA A 195 14.62 1.71 1.62
CA ALA A 195 13.64 2.70 1.21
C ALA A 195 13.47 3.81 2.28
N GLU A 196 13.37 3.44 3.54
CA GLU A 196 13.28 4.37 4.68
C GLU A 196 14.51 5.28 4.78
N ALA A 197 15.71 4.73 4.66
CA ALA A 197 16.94 5.51 4.66
C ALA A 197 17.01 6.50 3.49
N SER A 198 16.55 6.08 2.30
CA SER A 198 16.50 6.95 1.12
C SER A 198 15.49 8.08 1.30
N MET A 199 14.32 7.82 1.87
CA MET A 199 13.34 8.86 2.23
C MET A 199 13.89 9.81 3.30
N GLY A 200 14.61 9.30 4.29
CA GLY A 200 15.27 10.13 5.31
C GLY A 200 16.23 11.14 4.69
N GLN A 201 17.04 10.73 3.70
CA GLN A 201 17.92 11.64 2.95
C GLN A 201 17.12 12.68 2.14
N MET A 202 16.02 12.30 1.57
CA MET A 202 15.10 13.20 0.87
C MET A 202 14.53 14.26 1.82
N PHE A 203 14.12 13.90 3.03
CA PHE A 203 13.61 14.85 4.03
C PHE A 203 14.67 15.88 4.45
N ILE A 204 15.92 15.44 4.59
CA ILE A 204 17.05 16.34 4.86
C ILE A 204 17.21 17.33 3.70
N ALA A 205 17.16 16.85 2.45
CA ALA A 205 17.28 17.71 1.28
C ALA A 205 16.14 18.71 1.13
N PHE A 206 14.90 18.34 1.48
CA PHE A 206 13.76 19.27 1.53
C PHE A 206 14.00 20.40 2.53
N ARG A 207 14.47 20.09 3.74
CA ARG A 207 14.79 21.12 4.74
C ARG A 207 15.85 22.08 4.21
N GLN A 208 16.95 21.55 3.67
CA GLN A 208 18.02 22.39 3.10
C GLN A 208 17.53 23.27 1.95
N ALA A 209 16.66 22.74 1.10
CA ALA A 209 16.09 23.49 -0.03
C ALA A 209 15.13 24.61 0.43
N ASN A 210 14.31 24.35 1.45
CA ASN A 210 13.43 25.35 2.04
C ASN A 210 14.25 26.47 2.72
N ASP A 211 15.27 26.11 3.49
CA ASP A 211 16.16 27.07 4.18
C ASP A 211 16.93 27.94 3.17
N ALA A 212 17.34 27.38 2.04
CA ALA A 212 17.98 28.11 0.95
C ALA A 212 16.99 28.92 0.09
N GLY A 213 15.70 28.79 0.28
CA GLY A 213 14.65 29.44 -0.52
C GLY A 213 14.67 29.00 -1.98
N VAL A 214 14.81 27.70 -2.25
CA VAL A 214 14.72 27.13 -3.61
C VAL A 214 13.36 27.44 -4.22
N ASP A 215 13.33 27.56 -5.57
CA ASP A 215 12.12 27.85 -6.34
C ASP A 215 10.96 26.90 -5.95
N PRO A 216 9.77 27.43 -5.64
CA PRO A 216 8.60 26.64 -5.33
C PRO A 216 8.23 25.60 -6.38
N ALA A 217 8.53 25.83 -7.66
CA ALA A 217 8.29 24.89 -8.74
C ALA A 217 9.18 23.64 -8.61
N VAL A 218 10.43 23.80 -8.18
CA VAL A 218 11.34 22.68 -7.90
C VAL A 218 10.87 21.91 -6.65
N ILE A 219 10.48 22.64 -5.60
CA ILE A 219 9.90 22.03 -4.39
C ILE A 219 8.67 21.19 -4.76
N LYS A 220 7.78 21.71 -5.62
CA LYS A 220 6.60 20.97 -6.07
C LYS A 220 6.95 19.68 -6.81
N GLN A 221 7.93 19.72 -7.72
CA GLN A 221 8.41 18.50 -8.39
C GLN A 221 8.96 17.47 -7.41
N ALA A 222 9.69 17.90 -6.41
CA ALA A 222 10.19 17.02 -5.36
C ALA A 222 9.06 16.45 -4.49
N GLN A 223 8.01 17.22 -4.21
CA GLN A 223 6.81 16.74 -3.52
C GLN A 223 6.07 15.65 -4.29
N ASP A 224 6.00 15.76 -5.62
CA ASP A 224 5.40 14.73 -6.45
C ASP A 224 6.22 13.43 -6.43
N LEU A 225 7.55 13.54 -6.45
CA LEU A 225 8.44 12.39 -6.25
C LEU A 225 8.31 11.78 -4.84
N HIS A 226 8.13 12.60 -3.81
CA HIS A 226 7.86 12.12 -2.47
C HIS A 226 6.53 11.35 -2.40
N SER A 227 5.48 11.80 -3.06
CA SER A 227 4.22 11.05 -3.11
C SER A 227 4.41 9.67 -3.73
N VAL A 228 5.20 9.55 -4.80
CA VAL A 228 5.55 8.26 -5.42
C VAL A 228 6.36 7.38 -4.45
N ALA A 229 7.37 7.96 -3.81
CA ALA A 229 8.22 7.23 -2.85
C ALA A 229 7.40 6.69 -1.68
N HIS A 230 6.58 7.56 -1.09
CA HIS A 230 5.73 7.24 0.05
C HIS A 230 4.73 6.12 -0.27
N THR A 231 3.97 6.25 -1.35
CA THR A 231 2.98 5.24 -1.75
C THR A 231 3.63 3.88 -1.96
N ASN A 232 4.76 3.83 -2.68
CA ASN A 232 5.47 2.57 -2.96
C ASN A 232 6.14 1.94 -1.74
N TRP A 233 6.34 2.67 -0.66
CA TRP A 233 6.83 2.17 0.62
C TRP A 233 5.66 1.80 1.55
N GLU A 234 4.66 2.64 1.67
CA GLU A 234 3.61 2.50 2.68
C GLU A 234 2.73 1.26 2.47
N TRP A 235 2.46 0.86 1.23
CA TRP A 235 1.77 -0.39 0.92
C TRP A 235 2.30 -1.57 1.69
N TRP A 236 3.60 -1.67 1.74
CA TRP A 236 4.30 -2.82 2.28
C TRP A 236 4.45 -2.73 3.78
N THR A 237 4.34 -1.54 4.35
CA THR A 237 4.31 -1.34 5.80
C THR A 237 2.90 -1.44 6.38
N ALA A 238 1.89 -1.08 5.61
CA ALA A 238 0.49 -1.12 6.02
C ALA A 238 -0.12 -2.53 5.92
N SER A 239 0.32 -3.34 4.94
CA SER A 239 -0.16 -4.72 4.79
C SER A 239 0.49 -5.67 5.77
N ASN A 240 -0.34 -6.53 6.38
CA ASN A 240 0.14 -7.59 7.26
C ASN A 240 0.73 -8.77 6.45
N GLY A 241 1.92 -9.22 6.82
CA GLY A 241 2.56 -10.35 6.12
C GLY A 241 3.03 -10.08 4.70
N SER A 242 3.20 -8.83 4.32
CA SER A 242 3.65 -8.39 2.99
C SER A 242 4.88 -9.13 2.49
N TRP A 243 5.83 -9.36 3.38
CA TRP A 243 7.08 -10.07 3.11
C TRP A 243 6.86 -11.50 2.58
N PHE A 244 5.72 -12.11 2.89
CA PHE A 244 5.33 -13.46 2.45
C PHE A 244 4.30 -13.42 1.33
N HIS A 245 3.29 -12.54 1.43
CA HIS A 245 2.14 -12.52 0.52
C HIS A 245 2.57 -12.27 -0.93
N ASN A 246 3.47 -11.30 -1.19
CA ASN A 246 3.94 -11.03 -2.55
C ASN A 246 5.35 -10.39 -2.58
N MET A 247 6.36 -11.15 -2.16
CA MET A 247 7.75 -10.68 -2.11
C MET A 247 8.27 -10.11 -3.44
N PRO A 248 8.02 -10.70 -4.62
CA PRO A 248 8.50 -10.12 -5.88
C PRO A 248 8.01 -8.70 -6.10
N GLN A 249 6.71 -8.46 -5.86
CA GLN A 249 6.10 -7.15 -6.05
C GLN A 249 6.56 -6.16 -4.97
N ALA A 250 6.76 -6.63 -3.72
CA ALA A 250 7.34 -5.83 -2.65
C ALA A 250 8.73 -5.28 -3.03
N LYS A 251 9.58 -6.13 -3.58
CA LYS A 251 10.93 -5.74 -4.03
C LYS A 251 10.89 -4.66 -5.10
N GLU A 252 10.03 -4.83 -6.10
CA GLU A 252 9.87 -3.86 -7.19
C GLU A 252 9.34 -2.52 -6.66
N SER A 253 8.32 -2.54 -5.81
CA SER A 253 7.72 -1.36 -5.24
C SER A 253 8.70 -0.60 -4.35
N LEU A 254 9.40 -1.28 -3.45
CA LEU A 254 10.42 -0.67 -2.60
C LEU A 254 11.59 -0.09 -3.41
N ALA A 255 11.98 -0.74 -4.51
CA ALA A 255 12.99 -0.18 -5.41
C ALA A 255 12.49 1.12 -6.10
N LYS A 256 11.22 1.20 -6.47
CA LYS A 256 10.59 2.44 -6.98
C LYS A 256 10.60 3.55 -5.92
N SER A 257 10.32 3.21 -4.66
CA SER A 257 10.41 4.14 -3.53
C SER A 257 11.83 4.72 -3.38
N VAL A 258 12.85 3.86 -3.40
CA VAL A 258 14.26 4.27 -3.35
C VAL A 258 14.61 5.20 -4.51
N ALA A 259 14.27 4.81 -5.73
CA ALA A 259 14.59 5.60 -6.93
C ALA A 259 13.92 6.98 -6.93
N ALA A 260 12.65 7.05 -6.53
CA ALA A 260 11.93 8.33 -6.41
C ALA A 260 12.53 9.23 -5.33
N SER A 261 12.88 8.67 -4.17
CA SER A 261 13.54 9.39 -3.08
C SER A 261 14.90 9.95 -3.48
N GLN A 262 15.72 9.13 -4.16
CA GLN A 262 17.03 9.55 -4.66
C GLN A 262 16.92 10.64 -5.72
N LYS A 263 15.94 10.52 -6.63
CA LYS A 263 15.68 11.55 -7.66
C LYS A 263 15.25 12.88 -7.04
N ALA A 264 14.37 12.85 -6.05
CA ALA A 264 13.97 14.05 -5.32
C ALA A 264 15.14 14.67 -4.55
N THR A 265 15.93 13.85 -3.87
CA THR A 265 17.14 14.28 -3.15
C THR A 265 18.12 14.98 -4.07
N LYS A 266 18.40 14.39 -5.24
CA LYS A 266 19.30 14.97 -6.24
C LYS A 266 18.76 16.29 -6.76
N LEU A 267 17.50 16.36 -7.16
CA LEU A 267 16.83 17.56 -7.65
C LEU A 267 16.96 18.72 -6.68
N LEU A 268 16.68 18.48 -5.39
CA LEU A 268 16.75 19.50 -4.35
C LEU A 268 18.18 19.95 -4.07
N ARG A 269 19.15 19.02 -4.00
CA ARG A 269 20.56 19.35 -3.78
C ARG A 269 21.17 20.14 -4.94
N ASP A 270 20.84 19.77 -6.17
CA ASP A 270 21.29 20.52 -7.35
C ASP A 270 20.75 21.95 -7.35
N ALA A 271 19.49 22.14 -6.98
CA ALA A 271 18.87 23.47 -6.87
C ALA A 271 19.50 24.33 -5.76
N VAL A 272 19.80 23.73 -4.61
CA VAL A 272 20.52 24.41 -3.52
C VAL A 272 21.91 24.85 -4.00
N ALA A 273 22.66 23.95 -4.64
CA ALA A 273 24.00 24.25 -5.15
C ALA A 273 23.98 25.41 -6.19
N ALA A 274 23.03 25.39 -7.12
CA ALA A 274 22.87 26.45 -8.10
C ALA A 274 22.58 27.80 -7.44
N LYS A 275 21.74 27.81 -6.42
CA LYS A 275 21.40 29.04 -5.69
C LYS A 275 22.58 29.60 -4.91
N VAL A 276 23.36 28.76 -4.23
CA VAL A 276 24.59 29.18 -3.53
C VAL A 276 25.60 29.73 -4.52
N ALA A 277 25.81 29.09 -5.69
CA ALA A 277 26.71 29.59 -6.73
C ALA A 277 26.29 30.97 -7.29
N ALA A 278 24.98 31.18 -7.48
CA ALA A 278 24.44 32.45 -7.95
C ALA A 278 24.65 33.60 -6.92
N GLN A 279 24.59 33.27 -5.64
CA GLN A 279 24.83 34.25 -4.57
C GLN A 279 26.32 34.62 -4.41
N ALA A 280 27.25 33.72 -4.74
CA ALA A 280 28.68 33.93 -4.66
C ALA A 280 29.24 34.83 -5.81
N GLN A 281 28.58 34.88 -6.96
CA GLN A 281 29.04 35.65 -8.14
C GLN A 281 29.03 37.18 -7.93
N PRO A 282 28.08 37.84 -7.27
CA PRO A 282 28.11 39.29 -7.06
C PRO A 282 29.26 39.76 -6.15
N GLN A 283 29.67 38.93 -5.19
CA GLN A 283 30.77 39.30 -4.27
C GLN A 283 32.15 39.28 -4.95
N ALA A 284 32.37 38.41 -5.91
CA ALA A 284 33.62 38.36 -6.65
C ALA A 284 33.81 39.54 -7.60
N GLN A 285 32.73 40.12 -8.14
CA GLN A 285 32.79 41.34 -8.97
C GLN A 285 33.05 42.61 -8.17
N GLN A 286 32.57 42.71 -6.93
CA GLN A 286 32.83 43.89 -6.07
C GLN A 286 34.25 43.92 -5.50
N THR A 287 34.89 42.77 -5.30
CA THR A 287 36.29 42.66 -4.82
C THR A 287 37.31 42.89 -5.94
N ALA A 288 36.94 42.70 -7.20
CA ALA A 288 37.82 42.93 -8.36
C ALA A 288 37.83 44.41 -8.83
N GLN A 289 36.95 45.25 -8.26
CA GLN A 289 36.85 46.69 -8.57
C GLN A 289 37.46 47.59 -7.47
N LYS A 290 38.10 47.02 -6.44
CA LYS A 290 38.89 47.71 -5.42
C LYS A 290 40.38 47.41 -5.61
#